data_bcef6a9c95a877c09bc921f62c0a7482
#
_entry.id   bcef6a9c95a877c09bc921f62c0a7482
#
_cell.length_a   1.000
_cell.length_b   1.000
_cell.length_c   1.000
_cell.angle_alpha   90.00
_cell.angle_beta   90.00
_cell.angle_gamma   90.00
#
_symmetry.space_group_name_H-M   'P 1'
#
loop_
_entity.id
_entity.type
_entity.pdbx_description
1 polymer ?
#
loop_
_entity_poly.entity_id
_entity_poly.type
_entity_poly.pdbx_seq_one_letter_code
_entity_poly.pdbx_strand_id
1 'polypeptide(L)'
;DTKMSNQILWDCHMHSSFSADSDTSMEDMIREAICRGLTGICFTEHLDPDYPPTPDNEIFELDLDGYRETLFRLREKYQKELQIHFGIELGLQPHLNSYFHKLLKTMPFDFVIGSSHIVHGYDPYYKEYFKGREESACYREYFESILENLHAFSEMDVYGHIDYIVRYGPNQNKYYTYERYQDILDEILRTV
;
A
#
# COMPACT_ATOMS: atom_id res chain seq x y z
N ASP A 1 -19.36 -4.51 -34.60
CA ASP A 1 -19.18 -4.95 -33.22
C ASP A 1 -17.79 -4.55 -32.75
N THR A 2 -17.68 -3.34 -32.20
CA THR A 2 -16.46 -2.87 -31.56
C THR A 2 -16.38 -3.59 -30.21
N LYS A 3 -15.62 -4.66 -30.12
CA LYS A 3 -15.16 -5.20 -28.84
C LYS A 3 -14.40 -4.07 -28.15
N MET A 4 -15.01 -3.43 -27.16
CA MET A 4 -14.25 -2.62 -26.22
C MET A 4 -13.25 -3.57 -25.56
N SER A 5 -11.99 -3.43 -25.87
CA SER A 5 -10.94 -4.15 -25.17
C SER A 5 -10.97 -3.66 -23.72
N ASN A 6 -11.13 -4.56 -22.75
CA ASN A 6 -10.93 -4.29 -21.33
C ASN A 6 -9.42 -4.06 -21.08
N GLN A 7 -8.88 -3.01 -21.70
CA GLN A 7 -7.47 -2.67 -21.52
C GLN A 7 -7.34 -1.82 -20.25
N ILE A 8 -6.50 -2.26 -19.35
CA ILE A 8 -6.08 -1.44 -18.20
C ILE A 8 -5.27 -0.27 -18.76
N LEU A 9 -5.70 0.95 -18.48
CA LEU A 9 -5.05 2.17 -18.96
C LEU A 9 -4.21 2.86 -17.88
N TRP A 10 -4.48 2.55 -16.61
CA TRP A 10 -3.81 3.13 -15.44
C TRP A 10 -3.39 2.06 -14.45
N ASP A 11 -2.21 2.25 -13.85
CA ASP A 11 -1.80 1.54 -12.66
C ASP A 11 -1.53 2.58 -11.56
N CYS A 12 -2.30 2.52 -10.48
CA CYS A 12 -2.26 3.50 -9.39
C CYS A 12 -1.62 2.95 -8.12
N HIS A 13 -1.01 1.77 -8.16
CA HIS A 13 -0.33 1.19 -7.01
C HIS A 13 0.89 0.39 -7.45
N MET A 14 2.05 1.02 -7.40
CA MET A 14 3.31 0.41 -7.79
C MET A 14 4.49 0.95 -6.98
N HIS A 15 5.50 0.10 -6.84
CA HIS A 15 6.74 0.39 -6.13
C HIS A 15 7.92 0.32 -7.07
N SER A 16 8.93 1.14 -6.82
CA SER A 16 10.24 1.08 -7.46
C SER A 16 11.32 0.76 -6.42
N SER A 17 12.58 0.82 -6.82
CA SER A 17 13.71 0.62 -5.92
C SER A 17 13.86 1.66 -4.80
N PHE A 18 12.93 2.60 -4.66
CA PHE A 18 12.79 3.43 -3.47
C PHE A 18 12.10 2.69 -2.32
N SER A 19 11.29 1.67 -2.61
CA SER A 19 10.69 0.77 -1.62
C SER A 19 11.61 -0.41 -1.35
N ALA A 20 11.71 -0.84 -0.09
CA ALA A 20 12.63 -1.91 0.33
C ALA A 20 12.36 -3.27 -0.34
N ASP A 21 11.12 -3.51 -0.76
CA ASP A 21 10.66 -4.76 -1.36
C ASP A 21 10.70 -4.77 -2.90
N SER A 22 11.32 -3.76 -3.53
CA SER A 22 11.44 -3.67 -5.00
C SER A 22 12.86 -3.31 -5.44
N ASP A 23 13.39 -4.06 -6.42
CA ASP A 23 14.72 -3.83 -7.01
C ASP A 23 14.66 -3.08 -8.36
N THR A 24 13.47 -2.85 -8.92
CA THR A 24 13.32 -2.27 -10.25
C THR A 24 13.43 -0.75 -10.20
N SER A 25 14.27 -0.18 -11.03
CA SER A 25 14.40 1.27 -11.11
C SER A 25 13.10 1.94 -11.55
N MET A 26 12.82 3.13 -11.02
CA MET A 26 11.65 3.92 -11.41
C MET A 26 11.57 4.14 -12.92
N GLU A 27 12.72 4.38 -13.56
CA GLU A 27 12.77 4.61 -15.02
C GLU A 27 12.44 3.35 -15.83
N ASP A 28 12.86 2.16 -15.37
CA ASP A 28 12.51 0.90 -16.04
C ASP A 28 11.02 0.58 -15.87
N MET A 29 10.43 0.88 -14.72
CA MET A 29 8.98 0.79 -14.51
C MET A 29 8.21 1.70 -15.48
N ILE A 30 8.67 2.93 -15.69
CA ILE A 30 8.08 3.87 -16.65
C ILE A 30 8.16 3.32 -18.09
N ARG A 31 9.33 2.84 -18.49
CA ARG A 31 9.52 2.26 -19.83
C ARG A 31 8.63 1.06 -20.08
N GLU A 32 8.49 0.19 -19.09
CA GLU A 32 7.62 -0.96 -19.18
C GLU A 32 6.14 -0.56 -19.28
N ALA A 33 5.71 0.43 -18.50
CA ALA A 33 4.36 0.98 -18.58
C ALA A 33 4.03 1.53 -19.98
N ILE A 34 4.96 2.28 -20.59
CA ILE A 34 4.84 2.78 -21.96
C ILE A 34 4.76 1.60 -22.95
N CYS A 35 5.64 0.62 -22.82
CA CYS A 35 5.67 -0.57 -23.68
C CYS A 35 4.35 -1.34 -23.63
N ARG A 36 3.71 -1.42 -22.46
CA ARG A 36 2.40 -2.05 -22.26
C ARG A 36 1.20 -1.21 -22.71
N GLY A 37 1.44 0.03 -23.13
CA GLY A 37 0.39 0.91 -23.63
C GLY A 37 -0.47 1.53 -22.52
N LEU A 38 0.06 1.66 -21.31
CA LEU A 38 -0.60 2.44 -20.26
C LEU A 38 -0.61 3.92 -20.62
N THR A 39 -1.64 4.62 -20.23
CA THR A 39 -1.78 6.08 -20.41
C THR A 39 -1.30 6.85 -19.18
N GLY A 40 -1.28 6.20 -18.02
CA GLY A 40 -0.80 6.80 -16.78
C GLY A 40 -0.44 5.77 -15.72
N ILE A 41 0.41 6.21 -14.80
CA ILE A 41 0.82 5.45 -13.62
C ILE A 41 0.92 6.39 -12.41
N CYS A 42 0.79 5.81 -11.23
CA CYS A 42 1.09 6.48 -9.98
C CYS A 42 2.08 5.62 -9.18
N PHE A 43 3.26 6.16 -8.90
CA PHE A 43 4.15 5.54 -7.93
C PHE A 43 3.60 5.79 -6.53
N THR A 44 3.61 4.75 -5.71
CA THR A 44 3.11 4.77 -4.33
C THR A 44 4.09 4.02 -3.44
N GLU A 45 5.29 4.60 -3.29
CA GLU A 45 6.36 3.98 -2.52
C GLU A 45 5.95 3.77 -1.06
N HIS A 46 6.47 2.71 -0.45
CA HIS A 46 6.22 2.40 0.96
C HIS A 46 6.80 3.44 1.91
N LEU A 47 5.98 3.88 2.86
CA LEU A 47 6.43 4.63 4.02
C LEU A 47 5.80 4.02 5.27
N ASP A 48 6.57 3.19 5.96
CA ASP A 48 6.18 2.46 7.16
C ASP A 48 7.08 2.87 8.36
N PRO A 49 6.86 4.06 8.95
CA PRO A 49 7.60 4.47 10.13
C PRO A 49 7.37 3.50 11.31
N ASP A 50 8.36 3.36 12.16
CA ASP A 50 8.34 2.43 13.31
C ASP A 50 8.07 0.97 12.89
N TYR A 51 8.55 0.59 11.70
CA TYR A 51 8.48 -0.81 11.26
C TYR A 51 9.26 -1.70 12.25
N PRO A 52 8.67 -2.80 12.73
CA PRO A 52 9.33 -3.66 13.70
C PRO A 52 10.57 -4.32 13.12
N PRO A 53 11.58 -4.67 13.94
CA PRO A 53 12.72 -5.44 13.48
C PRO A 53 12.29 -6.73 12.81
N THR A 54 12.80 -6.97 11.60
CA THR A 54 12.50 -8.17 10.81
C THR A 54 13.68 -9.13 10.85
N PRO A 55 13.47 -10.44 10.59
CA PRO A 55 14.56 -11.39 10.45
C PRO A 55 15.58 -11.01 9.37
N ASP A 56 15.13 -10.31 8.34
CA ASP A 56 15.94 -9.90 7.19
C ASP A 56 16.57 -8.51 7.34
N ASN A 57 16.30 -7.84 8.48
CA ASN A 57 16.72 -6.46 8.77
C ASN A 57 16.31 -5.45 7.68
N GLU A 58 15.17 -5.67 7.04
CA GLU A 58 14.62 -4.71 6.09
C GLU A 58 14.20 -3.41 6.80
N ILE A 59 14.50 -2.28 6.17
CA ILE A 59 14.18 -0.96 6.69
C ILE A 59 13.23 -0.30 5.67
N PHE A 60 11.99 -0.06 6.11
CA PHE A 60 10.96 0.60 5.29
C PHE A 60 10.96 2.13 5.51
N GLU A 61 12.16 2.71 5.59
CA GLU A 61 12.36 4.16 5.58
C GLU A 61 12.52 4.64 4.13
N LEU A 62 11.69 5.60 3.73
CA LEU A 62 11.70 6.17 2.40
C LEU A 62 12.57 7.43 2.36
N ASP A 63 13.52 7.49 1.43
CA ASP A 63 14.17 8.75 1.04
C ASP A 63 13.16 9.62 0.25
N LEU A 64 12.35 10.36 0.97
CA LEU A 64 11.28 11.20 0.41
C LEU A 64 11.78 12.26 -0.55
N ASP A 65 12.92 12.88 -0.27
CA ASP A 65 13.48 13.94 -1.12
C ASP A 65 14.06 13.34 -2.41
N GLY A 66 14.84 12.28 -2.32
CA GLY A 66 15.35 11.55 -3.49
C GLY A 66 14.23 10.96 -4.36
N TYR A 67 13.18 10.42 -3.73
CA TYR A 67 11.98 9.93 -4.42
C TYR A 67 11.30 11.04 -5.22
N ARG A 68 10.99 12.15 -4.56
CA ARG A 68 10.35 13.32 -5.19
C ARG A 68 11.19 13.87 -6.34
N GLU A 69 12.48 14.10 -6.12
CA GLU A 69 13.38 14.65 -7.15
C GLU A 69 13.49 13.74 -8.38
N THR A 70 13.64 12.44 -8.15
CA THR A 70 13.73 11.44 -9.22
C THR A 70 12.45 11.37 -10.01
N LEU A 71 11.29 11.28 -9.32
CA LEU A 71 10.00 11.21 -9.98
C LEU A 71 9.72 12.47 -10.82
N PHE A 72 9.95 13.65 -10.29
CA PHE A 72 9.66 14.91 -11.01
C PHE A 72 10.54 15.06 -12.24
N ARG A 73 11.81 14.69 -12.14
CA ARG A 73 12.73 14.67 -13.29
C ARG A 73 12.27 13.67 -14.36
N LEU A 74 11.84 12.48 -13.98
CA LEU A 74 11.36 11.47 -14.91
C LEU A 74 9.99 11.84 -15.48
N ARG A 75 9.08 12.42 -14.68
CA ARG A 75 7.79 12.95 -15.14
C ARG A 75 7.98 14.00 -16.25
N GLU A 76 8.92 14.92 -16.10
CA GLU A 76 9.24 15.89 -17.14
C GLU A 76 9.79 15.20 -18.39
N LYS A 77 10.72 14.25 -18.22
CA LYS A 77 11.34 13.51 -19.34
C LYS A 77 10.31 12.77 -20.20
N TYR A 78 9.34 12.11 -19.57
CA TYR A 78 8.37 11.24 -20.23
C TYR A 78 6.98 11.88 -20.42
N GLN A 79 6.80 13.17 -20.15
CA GLN A 79 5.51 13.87 -20.14
C GLN A 79 4.67 13.76 -21.43
N LYS A 80 5.31 13.47 -22.57
CA LYS A 80 4.63 13.30 -23.86
C LYS A 80 4.17 11.88 -24.13
N GLU A 81 4.64 10.91 -23.35
CA GLU A 81 4.42 9.48 -23.55
C GLU A 81 3.55 8.86 -22.47
N LEU A 82 3.66 9.33 -21.23
CA LEU A 82 3.00 8.76 -20.06
C LEU A 82 2.66 9.84 -19.04
N GLN A 83 1.47 9.78 -18.46
CA GLN A 83 1.14 10.56 -17.26
C GLN A 83 1.71 9.86 -16.03
N ILE A 84 2.49 10.58 -15.24
CA ILE A 84 3.15 10.04 -14.04
C ILE A 84 2.71 10.85 -12.83
N HIS A 85 2.10 10.18 -11.85
CA HIS A 85 1.64 10.78 -10.61
C HIS A 85 2.57 10.43 -9.44
N PHE A 86 2.68 11.37 -8.51
CA PHE A 86 3.48 11.29 -7.30
C PHE A 86 2.58 10.88 -6.15
N GLY A 87 2.55 9.59 -5.83
CA GLY A 87 1.75 9.05 -4.73
C GLY A 87 2.61 8.55 -3.58
N ILE A 88 1.93 8.00 -2.60
CA ILE A 88 2.54 7.40 -1.40
C ILE A 88 1.64 6.28 -0.89
N GLU A 89 2.24 5.20 -0.37
CA GLU A 89 1.56 4.21 0.44
C GLU A 89 2.00 4.35 1.89
N LEU A 90 1.07 4.74 2.75
CA LEU A 90 1.30 4.95 4.17
C LEU A 90 0.97 3.69 4.96
N GLY A 91 1.95 3.11 5.62
CA GLY A 91 1.74 2.03 6.59
C GLY A 91 1.14 2.59 7.88
N LEU A 92 -0.18 2.53 7.97
CA LEU A 92 -0.93 3.16 9.06
C LEU A 92 -0.74 2.41 10.39
N GLN A 93 -0.49 3.17 11.43
CA GLN A 93 -0.57 2.75 12.82
C GLN A 93 -1.17 3.91 13.62
N PRO A 94 -2.05 3.67 14.62
CA PRO A 94 -2.80 4.75 15.27
C PRO A 94 -1.94 5.87 15.85
N HIS A 95 -0.75 5.55 16.36
CA HIS A 95 0.18 6.53 16.94
C HIS A 95 0.89 7.42 15.91
N LEU A 96 0.86 7.07 14.62
CA LEU A 96 1.52 7.81 13.53
C LEU A 96 0.65 8.92 12.92
N ASN A 97 -0.59 9.07 13.34
CA ASN A 97 -1.54 10.06 12.82
C ASN A 97 -0.91 11.46 12.69
N SER A 98 -0.35 11.98 13.77
CA SER A 98 0.26 13.33 13.76
C SER A 98 1.44 13.45 12.81
N TYR A 99 2.20 12.39 12.61
CA TYR A 99 3.31 12.34 11.67
C TYR A 99 2.79 12.44 10.23
N PHE A 100 1.84 11.59 9.85
CA PHE A 100 1.26 11.60 8.50
C PHE A 100 0.52 12.89 8.17
N HIS A 101 -0.23 13.43 9.12
CA HIS A 101 -0.88 14.74 8.95
C HIS A 101 0.12 15.87 8.63
N LYS A 102 1.28 15.90 9.28
CA LYS A 102 2.33 16.88 8.97
C LYS A 102 2.96 16.62 7.60
N LEU A 103 3.23 15.35 7.28
CA LEU A 103 3.81 14.94 6.01
C LEU A 103 2.93 15.40 4.83
N LEU A 104 1.64 15.10 4.87
CA LEU A 104 0.71 15.45 3.79
C LEU A 104 0.54 16.97 3.59
N LYS A 105 0.82 17.76 4.61
CA LYS A 105 0.84 19.23 4.48
C LYS A 105 2.10 19.77 3.81
N THR A 106 3.18 19.03 3.81
CA THR A 106 4.49 19.48 3.31
C THR A 106 4.86 18.86 1.97
N MET A 107 4.32 17.70 1.65
CA MET A 107 4.61 16.96 0.43
C MET A 107 3.41 17.03 -0.54
N PRO A 108 3.63 17.41 -1.80
CA PRO A 108 2.55 17.59 -2.78
C PRO A 108 2.17 16.26 -3.45
N PHE A 109 1.73 15.28 -2.67
CA PHE A 109 1.27 14.01 -3.22
C PHE A 109 0.01 14.20 -4.07
N ASP A 110 -0.01 13.54 -5.23
CA ASP A 110 -1.17 13.47 -6.11
C ASP A 110 -2.17 12.39 -5.66
N PHE A 111 -1.70 11.38 -4.91
CA PHE A 111 -2.50 10.23 -4.49
C PHE A 111 -1.93 9.58 -3.21
N VAL A 112 -2.81 9.27 -2.28
CA VAL A 112 -2.44 8.71 -0.98
C VAL A 112 -3.20 7.41 -0.73
N ILE A 113 -2.46 6.32 -0.57
CA ILE A 113 -2.99 5.04 -0.12
C ILE A 113 -2.70 4.90 1.38
N GLY A 114 -3.72 4.56 2.17
CA GLY A 114 -3.54 4.09 3.54
C GLY A 114 -3.62 2.57 3.58
N SER A 115 -2.65 1.91 4.20
CA SER A 115 -2.59 0.45 4.29
C SER A 115 -2.27 -0.01 5.70
N SER A 116 -2.70 -1.21 6.06
CA SER A 116 -2.32 -1.87 7.32
C SER A 116 -1.30 -2.96 7.04
N HIS A 117 -0.03 -2.69 7.34
CA HIS A 117 1.05 -3.66 7.25
C HIS A 117 1.41 -4.22 8.63
N ILE A 118 1.29 -3.40 9.67
CA ILE A 118 1.66 -3.75 11.04
C ILE A 118 0.41 -3.83 11.92
N VAL A 119 0.27 -4.95 12.62
CA VAL A 119 -0.80 -5.21 13.58
C VAL A 119 -0.18 -5.36 14.96
N HIS A 120 -0.41 -4.40 15.84
CA HIS A 120 0.07 -4.40 17.23
C HIS A 120 1.57 -4.75 17.35
N GLY A 121 2.39 -4.19 16.43
CA GLY A 121 3.84 -4.38 16.42
C GLY A 121 4.34 -5.63 15.68
N TYR A 122 3.47 -6.31 14.93
CA TYR A 122 3.84 -7.47 14.11
C TYR A 122 3.41 -7.26 12.67
N ASP A 123 4.26 -7.67 11.72
CA ASP A 123 3.85 -7.80 10.33
C ASP A 123 3.32 -9.23 10.07
N PRO A 124 2.06 -9.38 9.62
CA PRO A 124 1.49 -10.68 9.25
C PRO A 124 2.22 -11.40 8.10
N TYR A 125 3.07 -10.72 7.35
CA TYR A 125 3.97 -11.36 6.39
C TYR A 125 4.83 -12.45 7.05
N TYR A 126 5.26 -12.24 8.30
CA TYR A 126 6.07 -13.18 9.06
C TYR A 126 5.21 -14.17 9.83
N LYS A 127 5.60 -15.46 9.75
CA LYS A 127 4.85 -16.58 10.36
C LYS A 127 4.71 -16.48 11.88
N GLU A 128 5.57 -15.68 12.52
CA GLU A 128 5.55 -15.42 13.97
C GLU A 128 4.21 -14.81 14.41
N TYR A 129 3.56 -14.02 13.56
CA TYR A 129 2.24 -13.44 13.82
C TYR A 129 1.17 -14.52 14.09
N PHE A 130 1.25 -15.64 13.39
CA PHE A 130 0.29 -16.75 13.50
C PHE A 130 0.66 -17.82 14.51
N LYS A 131 1.88 -17.80 15.05
CA LYS A 131 2.42 -18.89 15.86
C LYS A 131 1.59 -19.12 17.14
N GLY A 132 1.06 -20.34 17.27
CA GLY A 132 0.28 -20.75 18.45
C GLY A 132 -1.10 -20.09 18.56
N ARG A 133 -1.60 -19.51 17.46
CA ARG A 133 -2.89 -18.80 17.41
C ARG A 133 -3.82 -19.42 16.37
N GLU A 134 -5.11 -19.29 16.59
CA GLU A 134 -6.14 -19.65 15.61
C GLU A 134 -6.10 -18.65 14.44
N GLU A 135 -6.01 -19.14 13.20
CA GLU A 135 -5.95 -18.32 11.98
C GLU A 135 -7.12 -17.34 11.90
N SER A 136 -8.33 -17.80 12.23
CA SER A 136 -9.52 -16.96 12.20
C SER A 136 -9.48 -15.80 13.19
N ALA A 137 -8.85 -15.99 14.34
CA ALA A 137 -8.65 -14.92 15.32
C ALA A 137 -7.61 -13.92 14.83
N CYS A 138 -6.54 -14.39 14.17
CA CYS A 138 -5.53 -13.51 13.54
C CYS A 138 -6.14 -12.67 12.42
N TYR A 139 -7.00 -13.25 11.58
CA TYR A 139 -7.69 -12.51 10.52
C TYR A 139 -8.62 -11.44 11.10
N ARG A 140 -9.39 -11.78 12.13
CA ARG A 140 -10.27 -10.82 12.80
C ARG A 140 -9.49 -9.66 13.42
N GLU A 141 -8.42 -9.95 14.15
CA GLU A 141 -7.57 -8.93 14.74
C GLU A 141 -6.99 -7.98 13.68
N TYR A 142 -6.58 -8.51 12.52
CA TYR A 142 -6.13 -7.67 11.41
C TYR A 142 -7.26 -6.73 10.93
N PHE A 143 -8.48 -7.23 10.73
CA PHE A 143 -9.60 -6.39 10.32
C PHE A 143 -9.97 -5.35 11.40
N GLU A 144 -9.89 -5.71 12.66
CA GLU A 144 -10.09 -4.77 13.77
C GLU A 144 -9.00 -3.67 13.75
N SER A 145 -7.76 -4.02 13.45
CA SER A 145 -6.67 -3.04 13.33
C SER A 145 -6.88 -2.05 12.16
N ILE A 146 -7.53 -2.48 11.08
CA ILE A 146 -7.93 -1.57 10.00
C ILE A 146 -8.89 -0.50 10.53
N LEU A 147 -9.89 -0.86 11.33
CA LEU A 147 -10.81 0.11 11.94
C LEU A 147 -10.09 1.06 12.91
N GLU A 148 -9.17 0.55 13.71
CA GLU A 148 -8.34 1.39 14.58
C GLU A 148 -7.58 2.44 13.76
N ASN A 149 -6.98 2.03 12.65
CA ASN A 149 -6.26 2.93 11.74
C ASN A 149 -7.20 3.96 11.11
N LEU A 150 -8.37 3.53 10.59
CA LEU A 150 -9.36 4.41 9.97
C LEU A 150 -9.91 5.45 10.95
N HIS A 151 -10.13 5.07 12.21
CA HIS A 151 -10.58 6.00 13.25
C HIS A 151 -9.48 6.99 13.65
N ALA A 152 -8.21 6.59 13.55
CA ALA A 152 -7.08 7.46 13.89
C ALA A 152 -6.70 8.39 12.74
N PHE A 153 -6.85 7.96 11.48
CA PHE A 153 -6.38 8.69 10.31
C PHE A 153 -7.29 8.47 9.10
N SER A 154 -7.74 9.57 8.47
CA SER A 154 -8.67 9.56 7.33
C SER A 154 -8.20 10.39 6.14
N GLU A 155 -6.99 10.95 6.18
CA GLU A 155 -6.45 11.80 5.11
C GLU A 155 -5.80 10.95 4.01
N MET A 156 -6.60 10.10 3.35
CA MET A 156 -6.18 9.22 2.26
C MET A 156 -7.25 9.22 1.15
N ASP A 157 -6.85 8.84 -0.06
CA ASP A 157 -7.76 8.70 -1.20
C ASP A 157 -8.39 7.32 -1.28
N VAL A 158 -7.63 6.28 -0.91
CA VAL A 158 -8.09 4.88 -0.86
C VAL A 158 -7.45 4.13 0.30
N TYR A 159 -8.12 3.06 0.75
CA TYR A 159 -7.52 2.07 1.64
C TYR A 159 -7.01 0.88 0.82
N GLY A 160 -5.72 0.55 0.97
CA GLY A 160 -5.07 -0.54 0.24
C GLY A 160 -5.50 -1.91 0.77
N HIS A 161 -5.48 -2.89 -0.12
CA HIS A 161 -5.59 -4.36 0.12
C HIS A 161 -6.10 -4.79 1.52
N ILE A 162 -7.38 -4.58 1.78
CA ILE A 162 -8.05 -4.98 3.04
C ILE A 162 -7.82 -6.46 3.38
N ASP A 163 -7.59 -7.29 2.36
CA ASP A 163 -7.35 -8.73 2.47
C ASP A 163 -5.85 -9.11 2.61
N TYR A 164 -4.96 -8.17 2.92
CA TYR A 164 -3.52 -8.41 3.06
C TYR A 164 -3.19 -9.62 3.93
N ILE A 165 -3.85 -9.75 5.09
CA ILE A 165 -3.67 -10.88 6.02
C ILE A 165 -3.94 -12.25 5.37
N VAL A 166 -4.87 -12.31 4.41
CA VAL A 166 -5.28 -13.57 3.76
C VAL A 166 -4.16 -14.14 2.90
N ARG A 167 -3.29 -13.27 2.34
CA ARG A 167 -2.14 -13.71 1.53
C ARG A 167 -1.13 -14.53 2.34
N TYR A 168 -0.98 -14.22 3.61
CA TYR A 168 0.11 -14.73 4.46
C TYR A 168 -0.37 -15.72 5.52
N GLY A 169 -1.68 -15.86 5.71
CA GLY A 169 -2.27 -16.83 6.61
C GLY A 169 -1.86 -18.28 6.29
N PRO A 170 -1.74 -19.16 7.29
CA PRO A 170 -1.31 -20.55 7.10
C PRO A 170 -2.11 -21.34 6.05
N ASN A 171 -3.40 -21.05 5.92
CA ASN A 171 -4.28 -21.67 4.92
C ASN A 171 -4.76 -20.68 3.85
N GLN A 172 -4.26 -19.44 3.89
CA GLN A 172 -4.65 -18.39 2.95
C GLN A 172 -6.18 -18.25 2.85
N ASN A 173 -6.73 -18.27 1.63
CA ASN A 173 -8.16 -18.10 1.39
C ASN A 173 -8.99 -19.40 1.55
N LYS A 174 -8.38 -20.52 1.93
CA LYS A 174 -9.08 -21.81 2.00
C LYS A 174 -10.31 -21.79 2.91
N TYR A 175 -10.21 -21.12 4.05
CA TYR A 175 -11.27 -20.99 5.05
C TYR A 175 -11.77 -19.55 5.23
N TYR A 176 -11.29 -18.65 4.37
CA TYR A 176 -11.72 -17.26 4.33
C TYR A 176 -12.97 -17.15 3.47
N THR A 177 -14.03 -16.58 4.04
CA THR A 177 -15.22 -16.16 3.30
C THR A 177 -15.70 -14.82 3.84
N TYR A 178 -16.34 -14.01 3.00
CA TYR A 178 -16.93 -12.74 3.43
C TYR A 178 -17.91 -12.94 4.58
N GLU A 179 -18.80 -13.94 4.50
CA GLU A 179 -19.84 -14.20 5.50
C GLU A 179 -19.26 -14.45 6.90
N ARG A 180 -18.06 -15.03 6.97
CA ARG A 180 -17.38 -15.32 8.25
C ARG A 180 -16.95 -14.06 8.99
N TYR A 181 -16.66 -12.98 8.25
CA TYR A 181 -16.15 -11.70 8.76
C TYR A 181 -17.04 -10.54 8.37
N GLN A 182 -18.27 -10.81 7.94
CA GLN A 182 -19.18 -9.80 7.36
C GLN A 182 -19.39 -8.60 8.29
N ASP A 183 -19.56 -8.85 9.57
CA ASP A 183 -19.78 -7.79 10.57
C ASP A 183 -18.67 -6.75 10.55
N ILE A 184 -17.42 -7.19 10.61
CA ILE A 184 -16.24 -6.30 10.62
C ILE A 184 -15.92 -5.71 9.24
N LEU A 185 -16.04 -6.52 8.17
CA LEU A 185 -15.80 -6.06 6.80
C LEU A 185 -16.81 -5.00 6.38
N ASP A 186 -18.10 -5.18 6.71
CA ASP A 186 -19.13 -4.17 6.45
C ASP A 186 -18.87 -2.87 7.21
N GLU A 187 -18.35 -2.95 8.43
CA GLU A 187 -17.97 -1.77 9.19
C GLU A 187 -16.80 -1.04 8.57
N ILE A 188 -15.75 -1.76 8.14
CA ILE A 188 -14.63 -1.18 7.40
C ILE A 188 -15.16 -0.46 6.15
N LEU A 189 -15.95 -1.14 5.31
CA LEU A 189 -16.47 -0.58 4.06
C LEU A 189 -17.41 0.61 4.24
N ARG A 190 -18.02 0.79 5.41
CA ARG A 190 -18.81 1.99 5.74
C ARG A 190 -17.94 3.13 6.28
N THR A 191 -16.76 2.81 6.79
CA THR A 191 -15.87 3.78 7.44
C THR A 191 -14.88 4.40 6.44
N VAL A 192 -14.47 3.65 5.41
CA VAL A 192 -13.71 4.15 4.26
C VAL A 192 -14.62 5.02 3.37
#